data_d03bcf1c3a0bf748c2749e45a28d412b
#
_entry.id   d03bcf1c3a0bf748c2749e45a28d412b
#
_cell.length_a   1.000
_cell.length_b   1.000
_cell.length_c   1.000
_cell.angle_alpha   90.00
_cell.angle_beta   90.00
_cell.angle_gamma   90.00
#
_symmetry.space_group_name_H-M   'P 1'
#
loop_
_entity.id
_entity.type
_entity.pdbx_description
1 polymer ?
#
loop_
_entity_poly.entity_id
_entity_poly.type
_entity_poly.pdbx_seq_one_letter_code
_entity_poly.pdbx_strand_id
1 'polypeptide(L)'
;MYDVAIIGAGVVGSAIARELSKYQVNACVIEREEDVCNGTSKANSAIIHGGFDATPGTLKAKLNVRGNFLMDELARDLDIPFKRNGSLVVCTKDQDRSGLEKLLEKGTANGVPDLRIIEREELIAMEPNLSDDVTCALFAPTGGIVCPFHMTMAFAENACTNGVKFFLNTQVDTIEKNGDSYRISTLHTDTKNKETFEAKVVINAAGVYADVFNNMVSENKLHITARKGEYCLLDKDAGTHVSHTIFQLPSKMGKGVLVTPTVHGNLLVGPTAVDVDDKEAVNTTASGLDSLAATAARSVKNVPMRQVITSFAGLRAHEDSNDFVIGEVKDAKGFINAAGIESPGLSSAPAIAEMVTDIVKGLLPLEKNPDFVGTRKGILRPDTLSLEERNKLIKEHPE
;
A
#
# COMPACT_ATOMS: atom_id res chain seq x y z
N MET A 1 -21.67 -12.79 17.90
CA MET A 1 -20.35 -13.39 17.61
C MET A 1 -20.12 -13.35 16.10
N TYR A 2 -18.96 -12.90 15.65
CA TYR A 2 -18.53 -12.91 14.25
C TYR A 2 -17.81 -14.22 13.92
N ASP A 3 -17.79 -14.57 12.64
CA ASP A 3 -16.89 -15.63 12.16
C ASP A 3 -15.46 -15.10 12.07
N VAL A 4 -15.30 -13.88 11.55
CA VAL A 4 -14.00 -13.22 11.37
C VAL A 4 -14.07 -11.77 11.86
N ALA A 5 -13.08 -11.35 12.67
CA ALA A 5 -12.82 -9.94 13.00
C ALA A 5 -11.45 -9.53 12.43
N ILE A 6 -11.41 -8.45 11.68
CA ILE A 6 -10.20 -7.86 11.09
C ILE A 6 -9.84 -6.61 11.88
N ILE A 7 -8.60 -6.52 12.36
CA ILE A 7 -8.10 -5.34 13.09
C ILE A 7 -7.35 -4.43 12.12
N GLY A 8 -7.90 -3.25 11.89
CA GLY A 8 -7.36 -2.22 11.00
C GLY A 8 -8.03 -2.16 9.63
N ALA A 9 -8.43 -0.96 9.21
CA ALA A 9 -9.05 -0.64 7.91
C ALA A 9 -8.08 0.09 6.96
N GLY A 10 -6.78 -0.21 7.05
CA GLY A 10 -5.83 0.14 6.00
C GLY A 10 -6.05 -0.69 4.74
N VAL A 11 -5.25 -0.45 3.69
CA VAL A 11 -5.39 -1.15 2.40
C VAL A 11 -5.38 -2.67 2.52
N VAL A 12 -4.59 -3.22 3.45
CA VAL A 12 -4.49 -4.68 3.67
C VAL A 12 -5.78 -5.21 4.30
N GLY A 13 -6.24 -4.62 5.42
CA GLY A 13 -7.47 -5.06 6.09
C GLY A 13 -8.71 -4.88 5.21
N SER A 14 -8.80 -3.78 4.46
CA SER A 14 -9.89 -3.54 3.52
C SER A 14 -9.87 -4.51 2.33
N ALA A 15 -8.69 -4.87 1.81
CA ALA A 15 -8.55 -5.88 0.77
C ALA A 15 -8.97 -7.27 1.26
N ILE A 16 -8.56 -7.65 2.48
CA ILE A 16 -8.95 -8.91 3.12
C ILE A 16 -10.47 -8.96 3.34
N ALA A 17 -11.06 -7.87 3.83
CA ALA A 17 -12.51 -7.76 4.03
C ALA A 17 -13.28 -8.00 2.71
N ARG A 18 -12.82 -7.37 1.62
CA ARG A 18 -13.38 -7.58 0.28
C ARG A 18 -13.22 -9.02 -0.19
N GLU A 19 -12.06 -9.60 -0.02
CA GLU A 19 -11.81 -10.97 -0.50
C GLU A 19 -12.66 -11.99 0.26
N LEU A 20 -12.81 -11.82 1.59
CA LEU A 20 -13.68 -12.64 2.41
C LEU A 20 -15.16 -12.48 2.05
N SER A 21 -15.59 -11.28 1.64
CA SER A 21 -16.98 -11.03 1.26
C SER A 21 -17.47 -11.78 0.01
N LYS A 22 -16.53 -12.39 -0.75
CA LYS A 22 -16.85 -13.36 -1.80
C LYS A 22 -17.45 -14.67 -1.27
N TYR A 23 -17.47 -14.83 0.05
CA TYR A 23 -17.96 -16.02 0.74
C TYR A 23 -19.06 -15.64 1.73
N GLN A 24 -19.89 -16.62 2.08
CA GLN A 24 -20.91 -16.50 3.13
C GLN A 24 -20.22 -16.54 4.50
N VAL A 25 -19.77 -15.38 4.97
CA VAL A 25 -19.04 -15.22 6.22
C VAL A 25 -19.52 -13.96 6.95
N ASN A 26 -19.82 -14.08 8.24
CA ASN A 26 -20.15 -12.94 9.07
C ASN A 26 -18.84 -12.27 9.55
N ALA A 27 -18.36 -11.28 8.80
CA ALA A 27 -17.11 -10.60 9.07
C ALA A 27 -17.31 -9.15 9.51
N CYS A 28 -16.38 -8.64 10.32
CA CYS A 28 -16.30 -7.23 10.65
C CYS A 28 -14.85 -6.73 10.61
N VAL A 29 -14.72 -5.43 10.43
CA VAL A 29 -13.45 -4.68 10.52
C VAL A 29 -13.56 -3.70 11.68
N ILE A 30 -12.54 -3.64 12.53
CA ILE A 30 -12.46 -2.74 13.68
C ILE A 30 -11.32 -1.76 13.43
N GLU A 31 -11.64 -0.47 13.34
CA GLU A 31 -10.71 0.61 13.03
C GLU A 31 -10.76 1.70 14.10
N ARG A 32 -9.59 2.13 14.59
CA ARG A 32 -9.49 3.16 15.63
C ARG A 32 -9.80 4.57 15.13
N GLU A 33 -9.56 4.82 13.85
CA GLU A 33 -9.74 6.12 13.24
C GLU A 33 -11.20 6.35 12.79
N GLU A 34 -11.52 7.59 12.47
CA GLU A 34 -12.85 8.02 12.00
C GLU A 34 -13.20 7.53 10.58
N ASP A 35 -12.18 7.08 9.82
CA ASP A 35 -12.37 6.59 8.46
C ASP A 35 -11.32 5.53 8.12
N VAL A 36 -11.56 4.80 7.04
CA VAL A 36 -10.60 3.87 6.45
C VAL A 36 -9.39 4.63 5.87
N CYS A 37 -8.27 3.93 5.62
CA CYS A 37 -7.07 4.51 5.01
C CYS A 37 -6.29 5.51 5.88
N ASN A 38 -6.64 5.74 7.13
CA ASN A 38 -6.05 6.82 7.94
C ASN A 38 -4.63 6.55 8.49
N GLY A 39 -4.13 5.31 8.37
CA GLY A 39 -2.74 4.95 8.71
C GLY A 39 -1.76 5.16 7.54
N THR A 40 -0.77 4.27 7.44
CA THR A 40 0.27 4.28 6.39
C THR A 40 -0.30 4.22 4.97
N SER A 41 -1.52 3.70 4.80
CA SER A 41 -2.17 3.56 3.49
C SER A 41 -2.40 4.90 2.80
N LYS A 42 -2.62 6.01 3.51
CA LYS A 42 -2.73 7.37 2.93
C LYS A 42 -1.38 8.04 2.68
N ALA A 43 -0.29 7.56 3.28
CA ALA A 43 0.99 8.25 3.34
C ALA A 43 2.14 7.35 2.83
N ASN A 44 2.18 7.14 1.52
CA ASN A 44 3.14 6.31 0.81
C ASN A 44 3.44 6.87 -0.59
N SER A 45 4.24 6.15 -1.37
CA SER A 45 4.65 6.58 -2.73
C SER A 45 3.58 6.36 -3.81
N ALA A 46 2.43 5.76 -3.49
CA ALA A 46 1.35 5.49 -4.44
C ALA A 46 1.74 4.61 -5.65
N ILE A 47 2.69 3.70 -5.48
CA ILE A 47 3.28 2.90 -6.55
C ILE A 47 2.78 1.46 -6.50
N ILE A 48 2.41 0.96 -7.66
CA ILE A 48 2.26 -0.48 -7.93
C ILE A 48 3.58 -0.98 -8.48
N HIS A 49 4.40 -1.57 -7.61
CA HIS A 49 5.74 -2.04 -7.93
C HIS A 49 5.73 -3.20 -8.91
N GLY A 50 6.69 -3.23 -9.84
CA GLY A 50 6.86 -4.31 -10.82
C GLY A 50 7.27 -5.66 -10.24
N GLY A 51 7.94 -5.70 -9.06
CA GLY A 51 8.34 -6.95 -8.40
C GLY A 51 9.82 -7.32 -8.54
N PHE A 52 10.65 -6.46 -9.09
CA PHE A 52 12.06 -6.72 -9.42
C PHE A 52 13.02 -6.64 -8.21
N ASP A 53 12.63 -6.03 -7.10
CA ASP A 53 13.53 -5.67 -6.00
C ASP A 53 13.56 -6.71 -4.85
N ALA A 54 12.42 -7.36 -4.59
CA ALA A 54 12.31 -8.33 -3.50
C ALA A 54 13.16 -9.59 -3.74
N THR A 55 13.70 -10.14 -2.67
CA THR A 55 14.51 -11.37 -2.72
C THR A 55 13.66 -12.55 -3.22
N PRO A 56 14.10 -13.30 -4.23
CA PRO A 56 13.36 -14.45 -4.74
C PRO A 56 13.04 -15.45 -3.62
N GLY A 57 11.81 -15.99 -3.66
CA GLY A 57 11.33 -16.96 -2.68
C GLY A 57 10.63 -16.37 -1.46
N THR A 58 10.79 -15.07 -1.18
CA THR A 58 10.11 -14.35 -0.09
C THR A 58 8.62 -14.12 -0.39
N LEU A 59 7.84 -13.85 0.66
CA LEU A 59 6.45 -13.44 0.50
C LEU A 59 6.34 -12.09 -0.22
N LYS A 60 7.24 -11.15 0.09
CA LYS A 60 7.33 -9.86 -0.64
C LYS A 60 7.43 -10.08 -2.16
N ALA A 61 8.29 -11.00 -2.61
CA ALA A 61 8.46 -11.27 -4.04
C ALA A 61 7.18 -11.86 -4.66
N LYS A 62 6.67 -12.94 -4.08
CA LYS A 62 5.49 -13.68 -4.60
C LYS A 62 4.24 -12.80 -4.64
N LEU A 63 3.95 -12.13 -3.52
CA LEU A 63 2.71 -11.37 -3.37
C LEU A 63 2.75 -10.04 -4.13
N ASN A 64 3.94 -9.44 -4.33
CA ASN A 64 4.05 -8.25 -5.16
C ASN A 64 3.75 -8.55 -6.64
N VAL A 65 4.35 -9.58 -7.22
CA VAL A 65 4.12 -9.96 -8.63
C VAL A 65 2.65 -10.35 -8.83
N ARG A 66 2.09 -11.16 -7.91
CA ARG A 66 0.66 -11.53 -7.97
C ARG A 66 -0.25 -10.31 -7.82
N GLY A 67 0.00 -9.44 -6.86
CA GLY A 67 -0.81 -8.23 -6.62
C GLY A 67 -0.72 -7.24 -7.79
N ASN A 68 0.48 -7.06 -8.38
CA ASN A 68 0.66 -6.25 -9.58
C ASN A 68 -0.19 -6.79 -10.75
N PHE A 69 -0.22 -8.10 -10.96
CA PHE A 69 -1.02 -8.74 -12.01
C PHE A 69 -2.54 -8.48 -11.82
N LEU A 70 -3.02 -8.46 -10.59
CA LEU A 70 -4.44 -8.26 -10.27
C LEU A 70 -4.92 -6.82 -10.49
N MET A 71 -4.01 -5.84 -10.55
CA MET A 71 -4.38 -4.43 -10.48
C MET A 71 -5.19 -3.91 -11.66
N ASP A 72 -4.95 -4.39 -12.89
CA ASP A 72 -5.69 -3.88 -14.06
C ASP A 72 -7.19 -4.24 -13.97
N GLU A 73 -7.49 -5.46 -13.58
CA GLU A 73 -8.86 -5.93 -13.37
C GLU A 73 -9.52 -5.21 -12.20
N LEU A 74 -8.84 -5.16 -11.05
CA LEU A 74 -9.37 -4.50 -9.86
C LEU A 74 -9.60 -3.00 -10.08
N ALA A 75 -8.69 -2.32 -10.76
CA ALA A 75 -8.83 -0.89 -11.04
C ALA A 75 -10.02 -0.61 -11.94
N ARG A 76 -10.26 -1.44 -12.96
CA ARG A 76 -11.42 -1.36 -13.84
C ARG A 76 -12.73 -1.66 -13.09
N ASP A 77 -12.77 -2.77 -12.37
CA ASP A 77 -14.00 -3.28 -11.75
C ASP A 77 -14.44 -2.45 -10.54
N LEU A 78 -13.49 -1.82 -9.85
CA LEU A 78 -13.74 -1.01 -8.66
C LEU A 78 -13.60 0.50 -8.90
N ASP A 79 -13.40 0.92 -10.16
CA ASP A 79 -13.22 2.34 -10.53
C ASP A 79 -12.12 3.02 -9.68
N ILE A 80 -10.94 2.39 -9.66
CA ILE A 80 -9.78 2.91 -8.94
C ILE A 80 -8.90 3.69 -9.91
N PRO A 81 -8.56 4.96 -9.66
CA PRO A 81 -7.60 5.70 -10.44
C PRO A 81 -6.23 5.01 -10.44
N PHE A 82 -5.85 4.47 -11.59
CA PHE A 82 -4.64 3.67 -11.80
C PHE A 82 -4.07 3.91 -13.18
N LYS A 83 -2.74 3.89 -13.31
CA LYS A 83 -2.05 4.02 -14.60
C LYS A 83 -0.78 3.17 -14.61
N ARG A 84 -0.60 2.37 -15.67
CA ARG A 84 0.66 1.74 -16.02
C ARG A 84 1.59 2.78 -16.64
N ASN A 85 2.47 3.38 -15.84
CA ASN A 85 3.43 4.38 -16.32
C ASN A 85 4.87 3.84 -16.41
N GLY A 86 5.10 2.60 -15.97
CA GLY A 86 6.43 2.01 -15.94
C GLY A 86 7.32 2.58 -14.81
N SER A 87 8.38 1.84 -14.51
CA SER A 87 9.39 2.23 -13.52
C SER A 87 10.79 2.15 -14.12
N LEU A 88 11.62 3.12 -13.80
CA LEU A 88 13.01 3.22 -14.20
C LEU A 88 13.91 3.22 -12.96
N VAL A 89 14.77 2.23 -12.79
CA VAL A 89 15.82 2.27 -11.77
C VAL A 89 17.09 2.78 -12.44
N VAL A 90 17.43 4.04 -12.20
CA VAL A 90 18.56 4.69 -12.89
C VAL A 90 19.89 4.40 -12.22
N CYS A 91 20.94 4.23 -13.04
CA CYS A 91 22.32 4.10 -12.63
C CYS A 91 23.09 5.36 -13.05
N THR A 92 23.83 5.96 -12.13
CA THR A 92 24.65 7.14 -12.38
C THR A 92 26.11 6.77 -12.62
N LYS A 93 26.89 7.69 -13.17
CA LYS A 93 28.32 7.49 -13.53
C LYS A 93 29.20 7.03 -12.37
N ASP A 94 28.82 7.37 -11.14
CA ASP A 94 29.50 6.98 -9.90
C ASP A 94 29.06 5.62 -9.34
N GLN A 95 28.12 4.93 -10.01
CA GLN A 95 27.57 3.64 -9.60
C GLN A 95 27.99 2.53 -10.55
N ASP A 96 28.00 1.30 -10.03
CA ASP A 96 28.30 0.10 -10.81
C ASP A 96 27.03 -0.45 -11.46
N ARG A 97 27.05 -0.60 -12.79
CA ARG A 97 26.00 -1.20 -13.59
C ARG A 97 25.62 -2.61 -13.12
N SER A 98 26.53 -3.36 -12.52
CA SER A 98 26.25 -4.70 -11.99
C SER A 98 25.11 -4.71 -10.97
N GLY A 99 24.81 -3.56 -10.35
CA GLY A 99 23.65 -3.39 -9.50
C GLY A 99 22.32 -3.54 -10.26
N LEU A 100 22.23 -3.00 -11.49
CA LEU A 100 21.04 -3.18 -12.35
C LEU A 100 20.93 -4.62 -12.86
N GLU A 101 22.06 -5.25 -13.20
CA GLU A 101 22.10 -6.64 -13.66
C GLU A 101 21.56 -7.60 -12.57
N LYS A 102 21.96 -7.38 -11.30
CA LYS A 102 21.44 -8.12 -10.15
C LYS A 102 19.93 -7.90 -9.95
N LEU A 103 19.42 -6.68 -10.17
CA LEU A 103 17.99 -6.41 -10.10
C LEU A 103 17.24 -7.08 -11.26
N LEU A 104 17.81 -7.10 -12.46
CA LEU A 104 17.25 -7.81 -13.62
C LEU A 104 17.17 -9.32 -13.34
N GLU A 105 18.23 -9.92 -12.83
CA GLU A 105 18.25 -11.33 -12.43
C GLU A 105 17.19 -11.65 -11.37
N LYS A 106 17.10 -10.85 -10.31
CA LYS A 106 16.09 -10.99 -9.26
C LYS A 106 14.67 -10.89 -9.82
N GLY A 107 14.40 -9.86 -10.61
CA GLY A 107 13.08 -9.63 -11.18
C GLY A 107 12.68 -10.74 -12.15
N THR A 108 13.61 -11.25 -12.95
CA THR A 108 13.40 -12.41 -13.82
C THR A 108 13.09 -13.66 -12.99
N ALA A 109 13.84 -13.91 -11.92
CA ALA A 109 13.59 -15.03 -11.01
C ALA A 109 12.24 -14.92 -10.28
N ASN A 110 11.76 -13.70 -10.04
CA ASN A 110 10.43 -13.42 -9.46
C ASN A 110 9.29 -13.56 -10.49
N GLY A 111 9.61 -13.72 -11.79
CA GLY A 111 8.62 -13.81 -12.86
C GLY A 111 8.07 -12.47 -13.32
N VAL A 112 8.81 -11.38 -13.14
CA VAL A 112 8.42 -10.05 -13.67
C VAL A 112 8.62 -10.03 -15.18
N PRO A 113 7.58 -9.76 -15.98
CA PRO A 113 7.70 -9.78 -17.44
C PRO A 113 8.39 -8.51 -17.97
N ASP A 114 9.00 -8.65 -19.15
CA ASP A 114 9.51 -7.56 -20.00
C ASP A 114 10.54 -6.62 -19.33
N LEU A 115 11.21 -7.10 -18.26
CA LEU A 115 12.33 -6.37 -17.67
C LEU A 115 13.50 -6.29 -18.64
N ARG A 116 14.08 -5.09 -18.77
CA ARG A 116 15.28 -4.92 -19.58
C ARG A 116 16.10 -3.73 -19.11
N ILE A 117 17.41 -3.79 -19.32
CA ILE A 117 18.29 -2.64 -19.14
C ILE A 117 18.25 -1.83 -20.44
N ILE A 118 18.04 -0.53 -20.31
CA ILE A 118 18.03 0.44 -21.41
C ILE A 118 19.22 1.40 -21.28
N GLU A 119 19.80 1.71 -22.43
CA GLU A 119 20.97 2.58 -22.52
C GLU A 119 20.55 4.06 -22.56
N ARG A 120 21.51 4.94 -22.34
CA ARG A 120 21.28 6.38 -22.20
C ARG A 120 20.49 7.00 -23.36
N GLU A 121 20.74 6.62 -24.60
CA GLU A 121 20.08 7.21 -25.77
C GLU A 121 18.57 7.00 -25.73
N GLU A 122 18.14 5.76 -25.56
CA GLU A 122 16.72 5.40 -25.39
C GLU A 122 16.14 6.05 -24.13
N LEU A 123 16.89 6.00 -23.03
CA LEU A 123 16.46 6.51 -21.74
C LEU A 123 16.17 8.01 -21.75
N ILE A 124 17.02 8.82 -22.39
CA ILE A 124 16.81 10.28 -22.52
C ILE A 124 15.67 10.61 -23.49
N ALA A 125 15.44 9.77 -24.51
CA ALA A 125 14.26 9.93 -25.35
C ALA A 125 12.94 9.69 -24.57
N MET A 126 12.94 8.74 -23.61
CA MET A 126 11.80 8.48 -22.74
C MET A 126 11.62 9.54 -21.65
N GLU A 127 12.73 10.00 -21.03
CA GLU A 127 12.77 10.91 -19.89
C GLU A 127 13.84 12.00 -20.06
N PRO A 128 13.53 13.10 -20.76
CA PRO A 128 14.49 14.17 -21.06
C PRO A 128 15.03 14.91 -19.84
N ASN A 129 14.30 14.87 -18.72
CA ASN A 129 14.67 15.56 -17.48
C ASN A 129 15.54 14.72 -16.53
N LEU A 130 16.02 13.57 -16.96
CA LEU A 130 17.01 12.83 -16.17
C LEU A 130 18.33 13.60 -16.04
N SER A 131 18.99 13.38 -14.92
CA SER A 131 20.32 13.97 -14.64
C SER A 131 21.33 13.58 -15.74
N ASP A 132 22.25 14.48 -16.03
CA ASP A 132 23.31 14.24 -17.00
C ASP A 132 24.31 13.17 -16.56
N ASP A 133 24.28 12.80 -15.29
CA ASP A 133 25.07 11.71 -14.72
C ASP A 133 24.44 10.33 -14.87
N VAL A 134 23.16 10.24 -15.25
CA VAL A 134 22.50 8.96 -15.50
C VAL A 134 23.04 8.33 -16.79
N THR A 135 23.45 7.07 -16.73
CA THR A 135 24.07 6.34 -17.86
C THR A 135 23.16 5.28 -18.47
N CYS A 136 22.40 4.58 -17.65
CA CYS A 136 21.48 3.52 -18.06
C CYS A 136 20.42 3.32 -16.97
N ALA A 137 19.40 2.47 -17.23
CA ALA A 137 18.38 2.13 -16.27
C ALA A 137 17.86 0.71 -16.47
N LEU A 138 17.36 0.08 -15.40
CA LEU A 138 16.44 -1.07 -15.49
C LEU A 138 15.05 -0.51 -15.73
N PHE A 139 14.42 -0.92 -16.83
CA PHE A 139 13.04 -0.59 -17.16
C PHE A 139 12.10 -1.74 -16.79
N ALA A 140 11.10 -1.44 -15.98
CA ALA A 140 10.03 -2.35 -15.59
C ALA A 140 8.67 -1.79 -16.11
N PRO A 141 8.20 -2.22 -17.29
CA PRO A 141 7.00 -1.68 -17.92
C PRO A 141 5.72 -1.96 -17.10
N THR A 142 5.72 -3.02 -16.29
CA THR A 142 4.59 -3.40 -15.43
C THR A 142 4.45 -2.52 -14.18
N GLY A 143 5.38 -1.63 -13.91
CA GLY A 143 5.24 -0.63 -12.86
C GLY A 143 4.05 0.30 -13.12
N GLY A 144 3.43 0.78 -12.06
CA GLY A 144 2.29 1.70 -12.18
C GLY A 144 2.15 2.64 -10.98
N ILE A 145 1.26 3.59 -11.11
CA ILE A 145 0.84 4.53 -10.07
C ILE A 145 -0.65 4.38 -9.81
N VAL A 146 -1.07 4.55 -8.56
CA VAL A 146 -2.46 4.36 -8.12
C VAL A 146 -2.84 5.46 -7.13
N CYS A 147 -4.13 5.76 -7.00
CA CYS A 147 -4.60 6.53 -5.85
C CYS A 147 -4.77 5.60 -4.64
N PRO A 148 -3.92 5.68 -3.61
CA PRO A 148 -3.99 4.77 -2.47
C PRO A 148 -5.25 4.98 -1.62
N PHE A 149 -5.77 6.20 -1.58
CA PHE A 149 -7.05 6.52 -0.95
C PHE A 149 -8.20 5.78 -1.64
N HIS A 150 -8.37 6.01 -2.95
CA HIS A 150 -9.45 5.38 -3.71
C HIS A 150 -9.33 3.86 -3.73
N MET A 151 -8.10 3.31 -3.76
CA MET A 151 -7.88 1.87 -3.69
C MET A 151 -8.39 1.28 -2.36
N THR A 152 -8.04 1.91 -1.24
CA THR A 152 -8.46 1.45 0.08
C THR A 152 -9.96 1.60 0.28
N MET A 153 -10.52 2.78 -0.08
CA MET A 153 -11.96 3.06 -0.02
C MET A 153 -12.75 2.10 -0.90
N ALA A 154 -12.27 1.82 -2.12
CA ALA A 154 -12.94 0.91 -3.04
C ALA A 154 -13.03 -0.51 -2.49
N PHE A 155 -11.97 -1.01 -1.83
CA PHE A 155 -12.01 -2.29 -1.16
C PHE A 155 -12.99 -2.29 0.02
N ALA A 156 -12.96 -1.26 0.87
CA ALA A 156 -13.85 -1.14 2.02
C ALA A 156 -15.33 -1.04 1.61
N GLU A 157 -15.66 -0.14 0.67
CA GLU A 157 -17.02 0.06 0.17
C GLU A 157 -17.56 -1.20 -0.52
N ASN A 158 -16.74 -1.88 -1.32
CA ASN A 158 -17.15 -3.12 -1.95
C ASN A 158 -17.36 -4.24 -0.92
N ALA A 159 -16.53 -4.30 0.14
CA ALA A 159 -16.77 -5.21 1.26
C ALA A 159 -18.09 -4.91 2.00
N CYS A 160 -18.37 -3.62 2.26
CA CYS A 160 -19.64 -3.18 2.87
C CYS A 160 -20.86 -3.54 2.01
N THR A 161 -20.77 -3.32 0.69
CA THR A 161 -21.82 -3.71 -0.27
C THR A 161 -22.15 -5.21 -0.16
N ASN A 162 -21.13 -6.02 0.15
CA ASN A 162 -21.26 -7.47 0.30
C ASN A 162 -21.42 -7.93 1.77
N GLY A 163 -21.82 -7.03 2.66
CA GLY A 163 -22.29 -7.36 4.02
C GLY A 163 -21.24 -7.31 5.13
N VAL A 164 -19.97 -6.97 4.85
CA VAL A 164 -18.97 -6.78 5.90
C VAL A 164 -19.25 -5.48 6.66
N LYS A 165 -19.19 -5.53 8.00
CA LYS A 165 -19.42 -4.37 8.87
C LYS A 165 -18.12 -3.70 9.23
N PHE A 166 -18.06 -2.37 9.14
CA PHE A 166 -16.95 -1.56 9.60
C PHE A 166 -17.33 -0.79 10.86
N PHE A 167 -16.54 -0.95 11.92
CA PHE A 167 -16.64 -0.23 13.18
C PHE A 167 -15.50 0.78 13.25
N LEU A 168 -15.80 2.00 12.86
CA LEU A 168 -14.88 3.14 12.91
C LEU A 168 -14.88 3.76 14.31
N ASN A 169 -13.91 4.63 14.59
CA ASN A 169 -13.72 5.22 15.92
C ASN A 169 -13.64 4.17 17.04
N THR A 170 -13.21 2.95 16.72
CA THR A 170 -13.23 1.80 17.63
C THR A 170 -11.83 1.24 17.79
N GLN A 171 -11.16 1.65 18.87
CA GLN A 171 -9.80 1.20 19.17
C GLN A 171 -9.84 -0.13 19.92
N VAL A 172 -9.13 -1.15 19.40
CA VAL A 172 -8.90 -2.40 20.13
C VAL A 172 -7.94 -2.13 21.29
N ASP A 173 -8.34 -2.52 22.50
CA ASP A 173 -7.58 -2.40 23.74
C ASP A 173 -6.90 -3.72 24.11
N THR A 174 -7.69 -4.82 24.17
CA THR A 174 -7.17 -6.16 24.46
C THR A 174 -7.79 -7.22 23.56
N ILE A 175 -7.02 -8.27 23.31
CA ILE A 175 -7.48 -9.48 22.62
C ILE A 175 -7.12 -10.68 23.50
N GLU A 176 -8.12 -11.47 23.89
CA GLU A 176 -7.96 -12.62 24.76
C GLU A 176 -8.57 -13.87 24.13
N LYS A 177 -7.90 -15.01 24.25
CA LYS A 177 -8.45 -16.30 23.86
C LYS A 177 -9.59 -16.68 24.80
N ASN A 178 -10.74 -17.06 24.26
CA ASN A 178 -11.94 -17.46 24.99
C ASN A 178 -12.50 -18.78 24.40
N GLY A 179 -12.00 -19.92 24.89
CA GLY A 179 -12.33 -21.22 24.31
C GLY A 179 -11.89 -21.32 22.84
N ASP A 180 -12.84 -21.58 21.94
CA ASP A 180 -12.59 -21.65 20.49
C ASP A 180 -12.75 -20.30 19.76
N SER A 181 -12.96 -19.21 20.51
CA SER A 181 -13.12 -17.85 19.99
C SER A 181 -12.13 -16.90 20.64
N TYR A 182 -12.17 -15.63 20.22
CA TYR A 182 -11.47 -14.51 20.80
C TYR A 182 -12.44 -13.49 21.33
N ARG A 183 -12.16 -12.95 22.51
CA ARG A 183 -12.80 -11.74 23.05
C ARG A 183 -11.93 -10.55 22.72
N ILE A 184 -12.50 -9.54 22.07
CA ILE A 184 -11.85 -8.32 21.66
C ILE A 184 -12.51 -7.17 22.41
N SER A 185 -11.80 -6.61 23.40
CA SER A 185 -12.26 -5.44 24.14
C SER A 185 -11.85 -4.17 23.39
N THR A 186 -12.79 -3.24 23.26
CA THR A 186 -12.57 -2.01 22.51
C THR A 186 -13.00 -0.78 23.31
N LEU A 187 -12.44 0.35 22.91
CA LEU A 187 -12.77 1.68 23.40
C LEU A 187 -13.16 2.56 22.21
N HIS A 188 -14.37 3.11 22.23
CA HIS A 188 -14.79 4.09 21.24
C HIS A 188 -13.99 5.39 21.42
N THR A 189 -13.31 5.85 20.37
CA THR A 189 -12.30 6.93 20.51
C THR A 189 -12.89 8.29 20.80
N ASP A 190 -14.12 8.57 20.39
CA ASP A 190 -14.87 9.82 20.65
C ASP A 190 -15.69 9.77 21.94
N THR A 191 -16.54 8.74 22.12
CA THR A 191 -17.45 8.64 23.26
C THR A 191 -16.83 8.04 24.53
N LYS A 192 -15.66 7.39 24.40
CA LYS A 192 -14.98 6.61 25.45
C LYS A 192 -15.81 5.43 26.00
N ASN A 193 -16.84 5.04 25.29
CA ASN A 193 -17.62 3.86 25.64
C ASN A 193 -16.81 2.58 25.35
N LYS A 194 -16.96 1.61 26.25
CA LYS A 194 -16.37 0.27 26.07
C LYS A 194 -17.35 -0.64 25.39
N GLU A 195 -16.86 -1.41 24.41
CA GLU A 195 -17.61 -2.45 23.72
C GLU A 195 -16.76 -3.73 23.67
N THR A 196 -17.42 -4.87 23.48
CA THR A 196 -16.74 -6.15 23.36
C THR A 196 -17.24 -6.89 22.14
N PHE A 197 -16.34 -7.35 21.31
CA PHE A 197 -16.61 -8.21 20.15
C PHE A 197 -16.15 -9.63 20.47
N GLU A 198 -16.84 -10.60 19.87
CA GLU A 198 -16.42 -12.01 19.86
C GLU A 198 -16.29 -12.51 18.42
N ALA A 199 -15.19 -13.18 18.12
CA ALA A 199 -14.92 -13.74 16.80
C ALA A 199 -14.22 -15.10 16.90
N LYS A 200 -14.54 -16.04 15.98
CA LYS A 200 -13.84 -17.33 15.88
C LYS A 200 -12.43 -17.15 15.35
N VAL A 201 -12.27 -16.28 14.38
CA VAL A 201 -10.98 -15.95 13.76
C VAL A 201 -10.72 -14.46 13.90
N VAL A 202 -9.48 -14.08 14.26
CA VAL A 202 -9.01 -12.70 14.30
C VAL A 202 -7.90 -12.54 13.28
N ILE A 203 -7.99 -11.51 12.43
CA ILE A 203 -6.97 -11.15 11.46
C ILE A 203 -6.33 -9.83 11.89
N ASN A 204 -5.06 -9.87 12.18
CA ASN A 204 -4.26 -8.74 12.60
C ASN A 204 -3.67 -8.03 11.39
N ALA A 205 -4.33 -6.98 10.93
CA ALA A 205 -3.90 -6.10 9.83
C ALA A 205 -3.61 -4.66 10.33
N ALA A 206 -3.12 -4.54 11.58
CA ALA A 206 -2.98 -3.29 12.30
C ALA A 206 -1.72 -2.46 11.95
N GLY A 207 -1.08 -2.74 10.81
CA GLY A 207 0.06 -1.95 10.32
C GLY A 207 1.20 -1.89 11.33
N VAL A 208 1.63 -0.69 11.70
CA VAL A 208 2.74 -0.50 12.67
C VAL A 208 2.44 -0.99 14.08
N TYR A 209 1.18 -1.29 14.40
CA TYR A 209 0.75 -1.83 15.69
C TYR A 209 0.53 -3.35 15.68
N ALA A 210 0.83 -4.04 14.59
CA ALA A 210 0.55 -5.46 14.49
C ALA A 210 1.34 -6.31 15.51
N ASP A 211 2.52 -5.88 15.92
CA ASP A 211 3.30 -6.50 17.00
C ASP A 211 2.59 -6.42 18.35
N VAL A 212 1.91 -5.31 18.64
CA VAL A 212 1.17 -5.13 19.91
C VAL A 212 0.11 -6.20 20.04
N PHE A 213 -0.71 -6.42 19.01
CA PHE A 213 -1.80 -7.39 19.06
C PHE A 213 -1.32 -8.84 18.97
N ASN A 214 -0.28 -9.13 18.17
CA ASN A 214 0.37 -10.44 18.20
C ASN A 214 0.86 -10.76 19.61
N ASN A 215 1.51 -9.80 20.24
CA ASN A 215 2.16 -10.01 21.54
C ASN A 215 1.18 -10.12 22.72
N MET A 216 -0.12 -9.81 22.51
CA MET A 216 -1.17 -10.09 23.49
C MET A 216 -1.56 -11.56 23.53
N VAL A 217 -1.48 -12.27 22.41
CA VAL A 217 -2.04 -13.63 22.26
C VAL A 217 -1.00 -14.72 22.06
N SER A 218 0.25 -14.38 21.78
CA SER A 218 1.31 -15.31 21.43
C SER A 218 2.56 -15.10 22.29
N GLU A 219 3.25 -16.20 22.61
CA GLU A 219 4.60 -16.17 23.17
C GLU A 219 5.67 -15.94 22.10
N ASN A 220 5.35 -16.21 20.82
CA ASN A 220 6.20 -15.88 19.68
C ASN A 220 6.07 -14.40 19.36
N LYS A 221 6.89 -13.59 20.04
CA LYS A 221 6.79 -12.14 19.95
C LYS A 221 7.25 -11.62 18.58
N LEU A 222 6.50 -10.65 18.05
CA LEU A 222 6.90 -9.82 16.92
C LEU A 222 7.48 -8.50 17.42
N HIS A 223 8.34 -7.91 16.61
CA HIS A 223 8.83 -6.56 16.81
C HIS A 223 8.70 -5.79 15.49
N ILE A 224 8.00 -4.65 15.53
CA ILE A 224 7.81 -3.77 14.39
C ILE A 224 8.40 -2.41 14.68
N THR A 225 9.42 -2.05 13.92
CA THR A 225 10.02 -0.72 13.91
C THR A 225 9.23 0.19 12.97
N ALA A 226 8.83 1.35 13.45
CA ALA A 226 8.20 2.36 12.63
C ALA A 226 9.28 3.08 11.79
N ARG A 227 9.34 2.81 10.47
CA ARG A 227 10.29 3.44 9.56
C ARG A 227 9.62 4.60 8.82
N LYS A 228 9.90 5.81 9.29
CA LYS A 228 9.33 7.04 8.74
C LYS A 228 9.89 7.37 7.36
N GLY A 229 9.00 7.70 6.44
CA GLY A 229 9.30 8.25 5.13
C GLY A 229 8.58 9.57 4.91
N GLU A 230 9.34 10.64 4.72
CA GLU A 230 8.82 11.98 4.46
C GLU A 230 8.78 12.24 2.96
N TYR A 231 7.79 13.01 2.51
CA TYR A 231 7.51 13.30 1.09
C TYR A 231 7.20 14.77 0.88
N CYS A 232 7.55 15.27 -0.32
CA CYS A 232 7.05 16.52 -0.86
C CYS A 232 6.09 16.22 -2.01
N LEU A 233 4.87 16.77 -1.97
CA LEU A 233 3.92 16.77 -3.07
C LEU A 233 3.95 18.13 -3.75
N LEU A 234 4.22 18.14 -5.06
CA LEU A 234 4.29 19.34 -5.87
C LEU A 234 2.99 19.55 -6.64
N ASP A 235 2.76 20.78 -7.07
CA ASP A 235 1.61 21.18 -7.86
C ASP A 235 1.48 20.37 -9.18
N LYS A 236 0.30 20.45 -9.81
CA LYS A 236 0.02 19.80 -11.10
C LYS A 236 0.88 20.36 -12.24
N ASP A 237 1.30 21.61 -12.15
CA ASP A 237 2.22 22.21 -13.13
C ASP A 237 3.59 21.49 -13.17
N ALA A 238 3.97 20.83 -12.07
CA ALA A 238 5.15 19.96 -12.00
C ALA A 238 4.89 18.52 -12.48
N GLY A 239 3.63 18.12 -12.64
CA GLY A 239 3.24 16.70 -12.80
C GLY A 239 3.72 16.04 -14.09
N THR A 240 4.09 16.83 -15.10
CA THR A 240 4.67 16.33 -16.37
C THR A 240 6.19 16.36 -16.40
N HIS A 241 6.84 16.68 -15.27
CA HIS A 241 8.30 16.77 -15.20
C HIS A 241 9.00 15.44 -15.47
N VAL A 242 8.39 14.33 -15.05
CA VAL A 242 8.73 12.96 -15.45
C VAL A 242 7.46 12.19 -15.81
N SER A 243 7.57 11.21 -16.71
CA SER A 243 6.45 10.37 -17.16
C SER A 243 6.41 9.03 -16.42
N HIS A 244 7.57 8.48 -16.10
CA HIS A 244 7.76 7.22 -15.39
C HIS A 244 8.07 7.46 -13.92
N THR A 245 7.96 6.41 -13.11
CA THR A 245 8.48 6.42 -11.75
C THR A 245 10.00 6.23 -11.78
N ILE A 246 10.74 7.24 -11.35
CA ILE A 246 12.22 7.24 -11.36
C ILE A 246 12.73 6.82 -9.99
N PHE A 247 13.35 5.66 -9.91
CA PHE A 247 14.06 5.15 -8.74
C PHE A 247 15.57 5.36 -8.92
N GLN A 248 16.26 5.52 -7.81
CA GLN A 248 17.72 5.41 -7.77
C GLN A 248 18.12 3.96 -7.54
N LEU A 249 19.27 3.55 -8.13
CA LEU A 249 19.85 2.25 -7.81
C LEU A 249 20.11 2.18 -6.29
N PRO A 250 19.64 1.13 -5.59
CA PRO A 250 19.88 1.00 -4.17
C PRO A 250 21.36 1.08 -3.80
N SER A 251 21.66 1.84 -2.77
CA SER A 251 23.00 1.96 -2.18
C SER A 251 23.02 1.34 -0.79
N LYS A 252 24.19 1.34 -0.14
CA LYS A 252 24.31 0.95 1.27
C LYS A 252 23.43 1.80 2.20
N MET A 253 23.02 3.00 1.76
CA MET A 253 22.15 3.93 2.47
C MET A 253 20.65 3.69 2.21
N GLY A 254 20.25 2.64 1.47
CA GLY A 254 18.85 2.31 1.16
C GLY A 254 18.45 2.55 -0.30
N LYS A 255 17.15 2.55 -0.57
CA LYS A 255 16.56 2.64 -1.93
C LYS A 255 16.67 4.03 -2.57
N GLY A 256 17.13 5.03 -1.87
CA GLY A 256 17.17 6.41 -2.36
C GLY A 256 15.81 7.08 -2.43
N VAL A 257 15.81 8.33 -2.91
CA VAL A 257 14.62 9.14 -3.13
C VAL A 257 14.11 8.90 -4.56
N LEU A 258 12.82 8.69 -4.70
CA LEU A 258 12.17 8.57 -6.01
C LEU A 258 11.53 9.91 -6.42
N VAL A 259 11.35 10.06 -7.73
CA VAL A 259 10.56 11.14 -8.34
C VAL A 259 9.52 10.46 -9.22
N THR A 260 8.22 10.73 -8.99
CA THR A 260 7.13 10.04 -9.70
C THR A 260 5.95 10.97 -9.94
N PRO A 261 5.28 10.88 -11.09
CA PRO A 261 3.98 11.52 -11.26
C PRO A 261 2.94 10.82 -10.37
N THR A 262 1.86 11.50 -10.05
CA THR A 262 0.68 10.88 -9.43
C THR A 262 -0.44 10.68 -10.45
N VAL A 263 -1.39 9.79 -10.17
CA VAL A 263 -2.55 9.59 -11.06
C VAL A 263 -3.43 10.85 -11.20
N HIS A 264 -3.29 11.80 -10.28
CA HIS A 264 -4.05 13.06 -10.28
C HIS A 264 -3.27 14.23 -10.91
N GLY A 265 -2.08 13.95 -11.48
CA GLY A 265 -1.29 14.93 -12.23
C GLY A 265 -0.35 15.78 -11.39
N ASN A 266 -0.09 15.42 -10.13
CA ASN A 266 0.93 16.03 -9.29
C ASN A 266 2.28 15.34 -9.48
N LEU A 267 3.35 15.94 -8.95
CA LEU A 267 4.67 15.29 -8.82
C LEU A 267 4.95 14.98 -7.35
N LEU A 268 5.43 13.77 -7.06
CA LEU A 268 5.81 13.34 -5.73
C LEU A 268 7.32 13.10 -5.65
N VAL A 269 7.96 13.63 -4.61
CA VAL A 269 9.38 13.45 -4.31
C VAL A 269 9.53 12.87 -2.90
N GLY A 270 10.23 11.77 -2.76
CA GLY A 270 10.40 11.05 -1.50
C GLY A 270 10.58 9.55 -1.73
N PRO A 271 10.62 8.73 -0.68
CA PRO A 271 10.65 9.11 0.73
C PRO A 271 12.05 9.29 1.30
N THR A 272 12.12 9.86 2.50
CA THR A 272 13.22 9.60 3.43
C THR A 272 13.09 8.20 4.06
N ALA A 273 14.08 7.76 4.85
CA ALA A 273 14.01 6.51 5.59
C ALA A 273 14.73 6.68 6.93
N VAL A 274 13.94 6.86 7.99
CA VAL A 274 14.44 7.06 9.36
C VAL A 274 13.63 6.19 10.31
N ASP A 275 14.29 5.35 11.11
CA ASP A 275 13.63 4.58 12.14
C ASP A 275 13.29 5.47 13.32
N VAL A 276 12.08 5.34 13.85
CA VAL A 276 11.55 6.12 14.98
C VAL A 276 10.86 5.20 15.98
N ASP A 277 11.00 5.52 17.26
CA ASP A 277 10.38 4.74 18.33
C ASP A 277 8.88 5.03 18.47
N ASP A 278 8.49 6.28 18.19
CA ASP A 278 7.10 6.72 18.30
C ASP A 278 6.32 6.32 17.03
N LYS A 279 5.38 5.40 17.20
CA LYS A 279 4.48 4.90 16.15
C LYS A 279 3.41 5.93 15.72
N GLU A 280 3.40 7.12 16.31
CA GLU A 280 2.56 8.26 15.92
C GLU A 280 3.36 9.42 15.28
N ALA A 281 4.68 9.27 15.10
CA ALA A 281 5.58 10.32 14.60
C ALA A 281 5.41 10.59 13.08
N VAL A 282 4.24 11.07 12.67
CA VAL A 282 3.92 11.41 11.26
C VAL A 282 4.24 12.86 10.88
N ASN A 283 4.96 13.58 11.73
CA ASN A 283 5.45 14.92 11.41
C ASN A 283 6.59 14.88 10.38
N THR A 284 6.69 15.91 9.55
CA THR A 284 7.84 16.16 8.67
C THR A 284 8.88 17.03 9.39
N THR A 285 10.14 16.93 8.95
CA THR A 285 11.28 17.69 9.50
C THR A 285 11.96 18.51 8.43
N ALA A 286 12.48 19.70 8.77
CA ALA A 286 13.21 20.54 7.82
C ALA A 286 14.39 19.78 7.18
N SER A 287 15.18 19.10 8.02
CA SER A 287 16.35 18.32 7.52
C SER A 287 15.95 17.18 6.59
N GLY A 288 14.82 16.49 6.87
CA GLY A 288 14.27 15.44 6.00
C GLY A 288 13.88 16.00 4.63
N LEU A 289 13.07 17.07 4.63
CA LEU A 289 12.60 17.70 3.40
C LEU A 289 13.75 18.30 2.56
N ASP A 290 14.72 18.95 3.19
CA ASP A 290 15.92 19.49 2.50
C ASP A 290 16.74 18.37 1.85
N SER A 291 16.86 17.21 2.50
CA SER A 291 17.56 16.04 1.96
C SER A 291 16.91 15.47 0.71
N LEU A 292 15.56 15.58 0.59
CA LEU A 292 14.82 15.09 -0.58
C LEU A 292 15.24 15.82 -1.86
N ALA A 293 15.33 17.15 -1.81
CA ALA A 293 15.71 17.97 -2.96
C ALA A 293 17.11 17.61 -3.48
N ALA A 294 18.08 17.53 -2.57
CA ALA A 294 19.45 17.20 -2.89
C ALA A 294 19.60 15.78 -3.47
N THR A 295 18.87 14.82 -2.90
CA THR A 295 18.93 13.42 -3.35
C THR A 295 18.20 13.21 -4.67
N ALA A 296 17.04 13.84 -4.88
CA ALA A 296 16.29 13.78 -6.14
C ALA A 296 17.11 14.34 -7.32
N ALA A 297 17.88 15.39 -7.11
CA ALA A 297 18.74 16.00 -8.14
C ALA A 297 19.80 15.03 -8.73
N ARG A 298 20.13 13.95 -8.03
CA ARG A 298 21.05 12.92 -8.56
C ARG A 298 20.43 12.14 -9.71
N SER A 299 19.11 11.96 -9.73
CA SER A 299 18.40 11.21 -10.77
C SER A 299 17.64 12.10 -11.75
N VAL A 300 17.04 13.18 -11.29
CA VAL A 300 16.20 14.08 -12.09
C VAL A 300 16.68 15.53 -11.92
N LYS A 301 17.02 16.19 -13.02
CA LYS A 301 17.48 17.58 -13.00
C LYS A 301 16.31 18.55 -12.87
N ASN A 302 16.59 19.71 -12.26
CA ASN A 302 15.66 20.84 -12.19
C ASN A 302 14.29 20.50 -11.61
N VAL A 303 14.20 19.58 -10.66
CA VAL A 303 12.93 19.29 -9.96
C VAL A 303 12.40 20.59 -9.36
N PRO A 304 11.18 21.04 -9.69
CA PRO A 304 10.70 22.37 -9.32
C PRO A 304 10.22 22.44 -7.86
N MET A 305 11.14 22.27 -6.90
CA MET A 305 10.82 22.19 -5.45
C MET A 305 10.12 23.44 -4.89
N ARG A 306 10.15 24.57 -5.62
CA ARG A 306 9.38 25.78 -5.24
C ARG A 306 7.87 25.60 -5.44
N GLN A 307 7.44 24.57 -6.17
CA GLN A 307 6.04 24.23 -6.41
C GLN A 307 5.50 23.18 -5.41
N VAL A 308 6.20 22.94 -4.30
CA VAL A 308 5.69 22.10 -3.21
C VAL A 308 4.42 22.74 -2.63
N ILE A 309 3.31 22.00 -2.69
CA ILE A 309 2.02 22.44 -2.14
C ILE A 309 1.76 21.85 -0.75
N THR A 310 2.36 20.71 -0.44
CA THR A 310 2.29 20.09 0.89
C THR A 310 3.42 19.08 1.09
N SER A 311 3.68 18.74 2.37
CA SER A 311 4.54 17.65 2.77
C SER A 311 3.81 16.74 3.74
N PHE A 312 4.17 15.46 3.76
CA PHE A 312 3.60 14.47 4.66
C PHE A 312 4.61 13.38 4.99
N ALA A 313 4.33 12.61 6.03
CA ALA A 313 5.12 11.44 6.39
C ALA A 313 4.24 10.24 6.66
N GLY A 314 4.77 9.04 6.35
CA GLY A 314 4.13 7.77 6.67
C GLY A 314 5.11 6.82 7.35
N LEU A 315 4.58 5.94 8.18
CA LEU A 315 5.34 4.98 8.98
C LEU A 315 5.22 3.59 8.37
N ARG A 316 6.31 3.07 7.81
CA ARG A 316 6.37 1.69 7.31
C ARG A 316 6.51 0.72 8.48
N ALA A 317 5.74 -0.36 8.46
CA ALA A 317 5.79 -1.43 9.47
C ALA A 317 6.97 -2.38 9.17
N HIS A 318 8.19 -1.98 9.52
CA HIS A 318 9.38 -2.79 9.29
C HIS A 318 9.49 -3.88 10.35
N GLU A 319 9.57 -5.14 9.92
CA GLU A 319 9.73 -6.30 10.78
C GLU A 319 11.13 -6.91 10.61
N ASP A 320 11.72 -7.43 11.68
CA ASP A 320 13.13 -7.80 11.79
C ASP A 320 13.57 -8.89 10.78
N SER A 321 12.66 -9.78 10.34
CA SER A 321 12.95 -10.78 9.31
C SER A 321 13.12 -10.19 7.91
N ASN A 322 12.73 -8.92 7.73
CA ASN A 322 12.71 -8.20 6.46
C ASN A 322 11.80 -8.85 5.39
N ASP A 323 10.81 -9.65 5.79
CA ASP A 323 9.75 -10.18 4.93
C ASP A 323 8.37 -9.87 5.54
N PHE A 324 7.29 -10.19 4.84
CA PHE A 324 5.95 -10.16 5.39
C PHE A 324 5.73 -11.31 6.36
N VAL A 325 5.04 -11.04 7.46
CA VAL A 325 4.64 -12.06 8.43
C VAL A 325 3.15 -12.34 8.23
N ILE A 326 2.86 -13.36 7.40
CA ILE A 326 1.49 -13.73 7.05
C ILE A 326 1.27 -15.20 7.40
N GLY A 327 0.30 -15.46 8.26
CA GLY A 327 -0.04 -16.83 8.65
C GLY A 327 -0.77 -16.93 9.98
N GLU A 328 -1.31 -18.12 10.25
CA GLU A 328 -1.85 -18.45 11.56
C GLU A 328 -0.72 -18.52 12.59
N VAL A 329 -0.93 -17.93 13.75
CA VAL A 329 0.04 -17.92 14.84
C VAL A 329 0.05 -19.30 15.52
N LYS A 330 1.22 -19.92 15.61
CA LYS A 330 1.37 -21.34 16.01
C LYS A 330 0.76 -21.69 17.36
N ASP A 331 0.86 -20.79 18.35
CA ASP A 331 0.38 -20.94 19.71
C ASP A 331 -0.92 -20.18 19.99
N ALA A 332 -1.53 -19.59 18.94
CA ALA A 332 -2.78 -18.84 19.03
C ALA A 332 -3.71 -19.23 17.87
N LYS A 333 -4.23 -20.48 17.90
CA LYS A 333 -5.11 -21.01 16.84
C LYS A 333 -6.30 -20.08 16.56
N GLY A 334 -6.52 -19.74 15.29
CA GLY A 334 -7.55 -18.81 14.83
C GLY A 334 -7.11 -17.33 14.86
N PHE A 335 -5.88 -17.04 15.28
CA PHE A 335 -5.28 -15.71 15.15
C PHE A 335 -4.31 -15.69 13.97
N ILE A 336 -4.56 -14.83 12.99
CA ILE A 336 -3.81 -14.74 11.74
C ILE A 336 -3.12 -13.38 11.68
N ASN A 337 -1.81 -13.38 11.48
CA ASN A 337 -1.07 -12.16 11.19
C ASN A 337 -1.12 -11.84 9.70
N ALA A 338 -1.31 -10.56 9.38
CA ALA A 338 -0.95 -9.87 8.15
C ALA A 338 -0.08 -8.66 8.57
N ALA A 339 1.09 -8.97 9.12
CA ALA A 339 1.99 -8.06 9.83
C ALA A 339 3.30 -7.84 9.06
N GLY A 340 4.08 -6.82 9.46
CA GLY A 340 5.33 -6.48 8.78
C GLY A 340 5.13 -6.00 7.34
N ILE A 341 3.94 -5.47 7.04
CA ILE A 341 3.59 -5.06 5.68
C ILE A 341 4.12 -3.65 5.41
N GLU A 342 5.36 -3.58 4.99
CA GLU A 342 6.02 -2.39 4.43
C GLU A 342 6.04 -2.46 2.89
N SER A 343 6.88 -1.68 2.19
CA SER A 343 7.03 -1.80 0.73
C SER A 343 7.50 -3.24 0.36
N PRO A 344 6.81 -3.87 -0.61
CA PRO A 344 5.80 -3.39 -1.55
C PRO A 344 4.33 -3.66 -1.15
N GLY A 345 3.94 -3.41 0.08
CA GLY A 345 2.65 -3.78 0.66
C GLY A 345 1.42 -3.26 -0.10
N LEU A 346 1.44 -2.01 -0.61
CA LEU A 346 0.34 -1.46 -1.40
C LEU A 346 0.06 -2.31 -2.64
N SER A 347 1.12 -2.64 -3.40
CA SER A 347 1.02 -3.51 -4.58
C SER A 347 0.58 -4.93 -4.23
N SER A 348 1.00 -5.42 -3.06
CA SER A 348 0.77 -6.79 -2.62
C SER A 348 -0.61 -6.99 -1.98
N ALA A 349 -1.29 -5.92 -1.58
CA ALA A 349 -2.51 -6.00 -0.78
C ALA A 349 -3.60 -6.93 -1.35
N PRO A 350 -3.89 -6.95 -2.67
CA PRO A 350 -4.83 -7.90 -3.24
C PRO A 350 -4.40 -9.37 -3.09
N ALA A 351 -3.12 -9.64 -3.29
CA ALA A 351 -2.57 -11.00 -3.17
C ALA A 351 -2.44 -11.45 -1.70
N ILE A 352 -2.16 -10.52 -0.79
CA ILE A 352 -2.23 -10.76 0.65
C ILE A 352 -3.64 -11.19 1.04
N ALA A 353 -4.66 -10.50 0.50
CA ALA A 353 -6.06 -10.83 0.75
C ALA A 353 -6.43 -12.24 0.27
N GLU A 354 -6.00 -12.64 -0.95
CA GLU A 354 -6.15 -14.01 -1.44
C GLU A 354 -5.51 -15.03 -0.47
N MET A 355 -4.25 -14.80 -0.07
CA MET A 355 -3.51 -15.70 0.80
C MET A 355 -4.15 -15.83 2.19
N VAL A 356 -4.55 -14.71 2.80
CA VAL A 356 -5.20 -14.72 4.13
C VAL A 356 -6.55 -15.42 4.06
N THR A 357 -7.33 -15.19 2.99
CA THR A 357 -8.61 -15.88 2.78
C THR A 357 -8.42 -17.39 2.65
N ASP A 358 -7.36 -17.84 1.97
CA ASP A 358 -7.06 -19.27 1.86
C ASP A 358 -6.69 -19.89 3.23
N ILE A 359 -6.03 -19.14 4.10
CA ILE A 359 -5.78 -19.57 5.49
C ILE A 359 -7.12 -19.70 6.26
N VAL A 360 -8.01 -18.72 6.13
CA VAL A 360 -9.34 -18.74 6.78
C VAL A 360 -10.17 -19.94 6.30
N LYS A 361 -10.11 -20.32 5.02
CA LYS A 361 -10.75 -21.54 4.48
C LYS A 361 -10.26 -22.82 5.16
N GLY A 362 -9.03 -22.85 5.64
CA GLY A 362 -8.50 -23.96 6.42
C GLY A 362 -9.04 -24.02 7.85
N LEU A 363 -9.62 -22.95 8.35
CA LEU A 363 -10.13 -22.81 9.71
C LEU A 363 -11.66 -22.84 9.79
N LEU A 364 -12.34 -22.30 8.77
CA LEU A 364 -13.79 -22.19 8.71
C LEU A 364 -14.32 -22.72 7.38
N PRO A 365 -15.49 -23.37 7.37
CA PRO A 365 -16.17 -23.74 6.14
C PRO A 365 -16.68 -22.47 5.46
N LEU A 366 -16.09 -22.07 4.33
CA LEU A 366 -16.49 -20.91 3.55
C LEU A 366 -17.18 -21.36 2.25
N GLU A 367 -18.46 -21.13 2.13
CA GLU A 367 -19.22 -21.30 0.89
C GLU A 367 -19.19 -19.99 0.09
N LYS A 368 -19.20 -20.09 -1.24
CA LYS A 368 -19.25 -18.90 -2.08
C LYS A 368 -20.52 -18.10 -1.84
N ASN A 369 -20.39 -16.79 -1.82
CA ASN A 369 -21.55 -15.89 -1.77
C ASN A 369 -22.16 -15.78 -3.19
N PRO A 370 -23.36 -16.32 -3.42
CA PRO A 370 -24.00 -16.27 -4.74
C PRO A 370 -24.41 -14.86 -5.15
N ASP A 371 -24.59 -13.97 -4.19
CA ASP A 371 -25.04 -12.59 -4.39
C ASP A 371 -23.86 -11.60 -4.38
N PHE A 372 -22.61 -12.09 -4.51
CA PHE A 372 -21.44 -11.24 -4.49
C PHE A 372 -21.43 -10.23 -5.63
N VAL A 373 -21.42 -8.95 -5.28
CA VAL A 373 -21.26 -7.83 -6.22
C VAL A 373 -19.77 -7.54 -6.37
N GLY A 374 -19.17 -7.94 -7.49
CA GLY A 374 -17.73 -7.82 -7.73
C GLY A 374 -17.27 -6.42 -8.16
N THR A 375 -18.22 -5.56 -8.56
CA THR A 375 -17.95 -4.22 -9.09
C THR A 375 -18.36 -3.13 -8.13
N ARG A 376 -17.72 -1.97 -8.24
CA ARG A 376 -18.05 -0.74 -7.53
C ARG A 376 -18.00 0.43 -8.51
N LYS A 377 -18.95 1.34 -8.39
CA LYS A 377 -18.89 2.63 -9.07
C LYS A 377 -18.33 3.67 -8.09
N GLY A 378 -17.26 4.33 -8.49
CA GLY A 378 -16.63 5.38 -7.69
C GLY A 378 -17.48 6.63 -7.56
N ILE A 379 -17.00 7.59 -6.79
CA ILE A 379 -17.62 8.92 -6.67
C ILE A 379 -17.66 9.57 -8.05
N LEU A 380 -18.80 10.14 -8.38
CA LEU A 380 -19.00 10.89 -9.62
C LEU A 380 -17.92 11.98 -9.77
N ARG A 381 -17.29 12.01 -10.91
CA ARG A 381 -16.22 12.97 -11.23
C ARG A 381 -16.68 13.94 -12.30
N PRO A 382 -17.20 15.11 -11.93
CA PRO A 382 -17.70 16.11 -12.89
C PRO A 382 -16.64 16.62 -13.87
N ASP A 383 -15.35 16.58 -13.46
CA ASP A 383 -14.21 16.97 -14.27
C ASP A 383 -13.98 16.06 -15.50
N THR A 384 -14.47 14.83 -15.46
CA THR A 384 -14.37 13.85 -16.57
C THR A 384 -15.58 13.91 -17.52
N LEU A 385 -16.64 14.61 -17.15
CA LEU A 385 -17.87 14.72 -17.95
C LEU A 385 -17.76 15.82 -19.01
N SER A 386 -18.43 15.63 -20.15
CA SER A 386 -18.65 16.66 -21.13
C SER A 386 -19.50 17.81 -20.56
N LEU A 387 -19.49 18.96 -21.22
CA LEU A 387 -20.30 20.11 -20.79
C LEU A 387 -21.81 19.77 -20.79
N GLU A 388 -22.25 18.98 -21.75
CA GLU A 388 -23.66 18.56 -21.88
C GLU A 388 -24.06 17.64 -20.70
N GLU A 389 -23.22 16.65 -20.39
CA GLU A 389 -23.44 15.73 -19.25
C GLU A 389 -23.42 16.48 -17.91
N ARG A 390 -22.51 17.44 -17.73
CA ARG A 390 -22.49 18.30 -16.52
C ARG A 390 -23.76 19.13 -16.39
N ASN A 391 -24.22 19.75 -17.48
CA ASN A 391 -25.45 20.54 -17.48
C ASN A 391 -26.69 19.68 -17.22
N LYS A 392 -26.71 18.44 -17.70
CA LYS A 392 -27.76 17.47 -17.39
C LYS A 392 -27.74 17.11 -15.91
N LEU A 393 -26.56 16.77 -15.38
CA LEU A 393 -26.38 16.45 -13.98
C LEU A 393 -26.85 17.56 -13.03
N ILE A 394 -26.48 18.83 -13.33
CA ILE A 394 -26.92 20.00 -12.55
C ILE A 394 -28.44 20.18 -12.57
N LYS A 395 -29.12 19.81 -13.67
CA LYS A 395 -30.58 19.88 -13.75
C LYS A 395 -31.27 18.77 -12.96
N GLU A 396 -30.68 17.56 -12.95
CA GLU A 396 -31.27 16.38 -12.31
C GLU A 396 -30.94 16.34 -10.80
N HIS A 397 -29.80 16.91 -10.40
CA HIS A 397 -29.29 16.93 -9.03
C HIS A 397 -28.73 18.32 -8.71
N PRO A 398 -29.58 19.32 -8.45
CA PRO A 398 -29.16 20.71 -8.25
C PRO A 398 -28.52 20.98 -6.88
N GLU A 399 -28.64 20.06 -5.91
CA GLU A 399 -27.98 20.11 -4.58
C GLU A 399 -26.48 19.83 -4.71
#